data_250f85886b23a275c5079e33ba0cb051
#
_entry.id   250f85886b23a275c5079e33ba0cb051
#
_cell.length_a   1.000
_cell.length_b   1.000
_cell.length_c   1.000
_cell.angle_alpha   90.00
_cell.angle_beta   90.00
_cell.angle_gamma   90.00
#
_symmetry.space_group_name_H-M   'P 1'
#
loop_
_entity.id
_entity.type
_entity.pdbx_description
1 polymer ?
#
loop_
_entity_poly.entity_id
_entity_poly.type
_entity_poly.pdbx_seq_one_letter_code
_entity_poly.pdbx_strand_id
1 'polypeptide(L)'
;MNHKNPLVRQNKPHNTLQYGHPQKMLTGFTLIELVIVVVILGLLAATALPRLLDVTADAEDATVDGVAGGYATGVGLVRAKWELEGRPKANKASSKTFVTIEGIEVGIDQNTGYPTGQLDTDNSSEDDQMSTLDCESIFNLIMQSAPTISSDWDDRPF
;
A
#
# COMPACT_ATOMS: atom_id res chain seq x y z
N MET A 1 64.19 82.79 -8.21
CA MET A 1 63.06 83.07 -9.08
C MET A 1 62.34 81.74 -9.41
N ASN A 2 61.17 81.59 -8.94
CA ASN A 2 60.51 80.28 -8.79
C ASN A 2 59.25 80.25 -9.72
N HIS A 3 59.37 79.56 -10.82
CA HIS A 3 58.18 79.38 -11.69
C HIS A 3 57.52 78.04 -11.39
N LYS A 4 56.36 78.11 -10.75
CA LYS A 4 55.47 76.99 -10.53
C LYS A 4 54.60 76.81 -11.78
N ASN A 5 54.68 75.63 -12.40
CA ASN A 5 53.88 75.26 -13.52
C ASN A 5 52.62 74.53 -12.96
N PRO A 6 51.36 74.92 -13.27
CA PRO A 6 50.17 74.23 -12.84
C PRO A 6 49.88 73.01 -13.72
N LEU A 7 49.72 71.85 -13.06
CA LEU A 7 49.34 70.60 -13.69
C LEU A 7 47.84 70.68 -14.19
N VAL A 8 47.69 70.62 -15.47
CA VAL A 8 46.37 70.47 -16.10
C VAL A 8 45.89 69.05 -15.86
N ARG A 9 44.82 68.92 -15.05
CA ARG A 9 44.10 67.67 -14.87
C ARG A 9 43.29 67.34 -16.10
N GLN A 10 43.69 66.33 -16.86
CA GLN A 10 42.90 65.79 -17.97
C GLN A 10 41.77 64.93 -17.39
N ASN A 11 40.54 65.38 -17.56
CA ASN A 11 39.34 64.67 -17.25
C ASN A 11 39.07 63.62 -18.33
N LYS A 12 39.30 62.37 -18.03
CA LYS A 12 39.04 61.23 -18.91
C LYS A 12 37.56 60.89 -18.80
N PRO A 13 36.77 60.86 -19.91
CA PRO A 13 35.38 60.48 -19.85
C PRO A 13 35.29 58.98 -19.54
N HIS A 14 34.62 58.62 -18.45
CA HIS A 14 34.25 57.27 -18.16
C HIS A 14 33.10 56.86 -19.11
N ASN A 15 33.45 56.01 -20.07
CA ASN A 15 32.49 55.39 -20.96
C ASN A 15 31.83 54.24 -20.21
N THR A 16 30.70 54.49 -19.57
CA THR A 16 29.85 53.45 -18.95
C THR A 16 29.14 52.68 -20.03
N LEU A 17 29.69 51.52 -20.38
CA LEU A 17 28.98 50.52 -21.18
C LEU A 17 27.78 50.04 -20.36
N GLN A 18 26.60 50.57 -20.69
CA GLN A 18 25.34 50.01 -20.21
C GLN A 18 25.12 48.68 -20.91
N TYR A 19 25.39 47.59 -20.16
CA TYR A 19 24.92 46.25 -20.54
C TYR A 19 23.42 46.24 -20.40
N GLY A 20 22.71 46.40 -21.47
CA GLY A 20 21.28 46.16 -21.55
C GLY A 20 21.03 44.67 -21.28
N HIS A 21 20.51 44.35 -20.12
CA HIS A 21 20.01 43.02 -19.87
C HIS A 21 18.82 42.76 -20.82
N PRO A 22 18.81 41.64 -21.57
CA PRO A 22 17.66 41.28 -22.38
C PRO A 22 16.51 40.98 -21.40
N GLN A 23 15.53 41.86 -21.37
CA GLN A 23 14.30 41.61 -20.63
C GLN A 23 13.60 40.42 -21.29
N LYS A 24 13.61 39.24 -20.64
CA LYS A 24 12.76 38.14 -21.07
C LYS A 24 11.31 38.60 -20.96
N MET A 25 10.65 38.76 -22.07
CA MET A 25 9.22 38.99 -22.10
C MET A 25 8.55 37.74 -21.48
N LEU A 26 7.97 37.90 -20.29
CA LEU A 26 7.09 36.91 -19.67
C LEU A 26 5.79 36.96 -20.47
N THR A 27 5.65 36.04 -21.42
CA THR A 27 4.37 35.84 -22.11
C THR A 27 3.42 35.17 -21.16
N GLY A 28 2.41 35.88 -20.67
CA GLY A 28 1.32 35.33 -19.88
C GLY A 28 0.36 34.54 -20.79
N PHE A 29 -0.31 33.53 -20.21
CA PHE A 29 -1.38 32.79 -20.88
C PHE A 29 -2.56 33.71 -21.16
N THR A 30 -3.16 33.54 -22.33
CA THR A 30 -4.40 34.23 -22.66
C THR A 30 -5.58 33.56 -21.97
N LEU A 31 -6.61 34.31 -21.63
CA LEU A 31 -7.84 33.77 -21.03
C LEU A 31 -8.48 32.70 -21.92
N ILE A 32 -8.43 32.90 -23.23
CA ILE A 32 -9.01 31.97 -24.23
C ILE A 32 -8.25 30.63 -24.24
N GLU A 33 -6.92 30.63 -24.11
CA GLU A 33 -6.13 29.41 -24.03
C GLU A 33 -6.52 28.60 -22.80
N LEU A 34 -6.71 29.25 -21.63
CA LEU A 34 -7.16 28.58 -20.44
C LEU A 34 -8.55 27.96 -20.62
N VAL A 35 -9.50 28.73 -21.20
CA VAL A 35 -10.88 28.25 -21.41
C VAL A 35 -10.91 27.04 -22.33
N ILE A 36 -10.18 27.06 -23.44
CA ILE A 36 -10.14 25.95 -24.38
C ILE A 36 -9.60 24.68 -23.70
N VAL A 37 -8.53 24.80 -22.92
CA VAL A 37 -7.93 23.68 -22.22
C VAL A 37 -8.91 23.05 -21.22
N VAL A 38 -9.58 23.85 -20.40
CA VAL A 38 -10.53 23.29 -19.42
C VAL A 38 -11.76 22.66 -20.08
N VAL A 39 -12.22 23.19 -21.22
CA VAL A 39 -13.31 22.58 -22.00
C VAL A 39 -12.89 21.21 -22.56
N ILE A 40 -11.70 21.12 -23.16
CA ILE A 40 -11.20 19.84 -23.68
C ILE A 40 -11.00 18.83 -22.57
N LEU A 41 -10.39 19.22 -21.46
CA LEU A 41 -10.21 18.35 -20.29
C LEU A 41 -11.55 17.88 -19.71
N GLY A 42 -12.56 18.77 -19.65
CA GLY A 42 -13.90 18.41 -19.20
C GLY A 42 -14.57 17.36 -20.09
N LEU A 43 -14.45 17.50 -21.41
CA LEU A 43 -14.98 16.52 -22.36
C LEU A 43 -14.27 15.16 -22.24
N LEU A 44 -12.95 15.15 -22.10
CA LEU A 44 -12.17 13.93 -21.92
C LEU A 44 -12.52 13.25 -20.59
N ALA A 45 -12.62 14.01 -19.50
CA ALA A 45 -13.01 13.49 -18.19
C ALA A 45 -14.41 12.86 -18.21
N ALA A 46 -15.38 13.50 -18.87
CA ALA A 46 -16.74 12.98 -18.97
C ALA A 46 -16.83 11.60 -19.68
N THR A 47 -15.92 11.31 -20.60
CA THR A 47 -15.88 10.01 -21.32
C THR A 47 -15.01 8.98 -20.58
N ALA A 48 -13.99 9.42 -19.85
CA ALA A 48 -13.06 8.52 -19.15
C ALA A 48 -13.60 8.02 -17.80
N LEU A 49 -14.38 8.83 -17.09
CA LEU A 49 -14.85 8.52 -15.74
C LEU A 49 -15.69 7.24 -15.65
N PRO A 50 -16.70 6.99 -16.49
CA PRO A 50 -17.46 5.75 -16.44
C PRO A 50 -16.57 4.51 -16.61
N ARG A 51 -15.65 4.56 -17.56
CA ARG A 51 -14.74 3.44 -17.82
C ARG A 51 -13.77 3.17 -16.66
N LEU A 52 -13.35 4.22 -15.96
CA LEU A 52 -12.50 4.08 -14.79
C LEU A 52 -13.24 3.39 -13.63
N LEU A 53 -14.51 3.69 -13.44
CA LEU A 53 -15.33 3.06 -12.40
C LEU A 53 -15.55 1.57 -12.68
N ASP A 54 -15.78 1.18 -13.92
CA ASP A 54 -15.92 -0.23 -14.32
C ASP A 54 -14.65 -1.03 -14.02
N VAL A 55 -13.47 -0.48 -14.36
CA VAL A 55 -12.17 -1.13 -14.08
C VAL A 55 -11.90 -1.25 -12.58
N THR A 56 -12.38 -0.30 -11.78
CA THR A 56 -12.21 -0.35 -10.33
C THR A 56 -13.01 -1.51 -9.73
N ALA A 57 -14.25 -1.72 -10.16
CA ALA A 57 -15.08 -2.85 -9.70
C ALA A 57 -14.43 -4.20 -10.05
N ASP A 58 -13.95 -4.36 -11.28
CA ASP A 58 -13.27 -5.58 -11.72
C ASP A 58 -11.98 -5.84 -10.90
N ALA A 59 -11.26 -4.78 -10.53
CA ALA A 59 -10.04 -4.88 -9.72
C ALA A 59 -10.36 -5.27 -8.26
N GLU A 60 -11.46 -4.78 -7.70
CA GLU A 60 -11.92 -5.15 -6.36
C GLU A 60 -12.28 -6.65 -6.32
N ASP A 61 -13.05 -7.15 -7.27
CA ASP A 61 -13.42 -8.56 -7.39
C ASP A 61 -12.17 -9.44 -7.53
N ALA A 62 -11.24 -9.07 -8.41
CA ALA A 62 -9.99 -9.82 -8.60
C ALA A 62 -9.12 -9.84 -7.33
N THR A 63 -9.17 -8.78 -6.52
CA THR A 63 -8.45 -8.71 -5.25
C THR A 63 -9.06 -9.68 -4.24
N VAL A 64 -10.39 -9.70 -4.11
CA VAL A 64 -11.11 -10.63 -3.22
C VAL A 64 -10.81 -12.08 -3.61
N ASP A 65 -10.89 -12.42 -4.90
CA ASP A 65 -10.57 -13.75 -5.41
C ASP A 65 -9.10 -14.14 -5.13
N GLY A 66 -8.19 -13.21 -5.29
CA GLY A 66 -6.77 -13.42 -4.98
C GLY A 66 -6.53 -13.71 -3.50
N VAL A 67 -7.16 -12.95 -2.60
CA VAL A 67 -7.09 -13.16 -1.15
C VAL A 67 -7.70 -14.49 -0.76
N ALA A 68 -8.89 -14.81 -1.27
CA ALA A 68 -9.57 -16.07 -0.99
C ALA A 68 -8.75 -17.29 -1.48
N GLY A 69 -8.17 -17.20 -2.68
CA GLY A 69 -7.29 -18.23 -3.22
C GLY A 69 -6.01 -18.42 -2.41
N GLY A 70 -5.39 -17.31 -1.97
CA GLY A 70 -4.23 -17.33 -1.07
C GLY A 70 -4.54 -18.01 0.27
N TYR A 71 -5.67 -17.62 0.88
CA TYR A 71 -6.14 -18.23 2.12
C TYR A 71 -6.40 -19.73 1.98
N ALA A 72 -7.13 -20.14 0.97
CA ALA A 72 -7.41 -21.55 0.70
C ALA A 72 -6.11 -22.37 0.50
N THR A 73 -5.14 -21.78 -0.16
CA THR A 73 -3.82 -22.40 -0.36
C THR A 73 -3.08 -22.56 0.97
N GLY A 74 -3.08 -21.52 1.82
CA GLY A 74 -2.48 -21.54 3.16
C GLY A 74 -3.10 -22.63 4.04
N VAL A 75 -4.43 -22.71 4.09
CA VAL A 75 -5.15 -23.78 4.80
C VAL A 75 -4.75 -25.15 4.27
N GLY A 76 -4.65 -25.31 2.96
CA GLY A 76 -4.21 -26.55 2.33
C GLY A 76 -2.78 -26.97 2.74
N LEU A 77 -1.86 -26.00 2.87
CA LEU A 77 -0.49 -26.24 3.32
C LEU A 77 -0.44 -26.69 4.78
N VAL A 78 -1.23 -26.05 5.66
CA VAL A 78 -1.33 -26.47 7.08
C VAL A 78 -1.79 -27.92 7.18
N ARG A 79 -2.85 -28.25 6.45
CA ARG A 79 -3.37 -29.63 6.44
C ARG A 79 -2.39 -30.63 5.84
N ALA A 80 -1.72 -30.28 4.75
CA ALA A 80 -0.69 -31.12 4.14
C ALA A 80 0.47 -31.37 5.11
N LYS A 81 0.88 -30.36 5.87
CA LYS A 81 1.91 -30.49 6.89
C LYS A 81 1.49 -31.46 7.99
N TRP A 82 0.26 -31.39 8.49
CA TRP A 82 -0.28 -32.33 9.45
C TRP A 82 -0.29 -33.76 8.95
N GLU A 83 -0.71 -33.98 7.68
CA GLU A 83 -0.66 -35.29 7.05
C GLU A 83 0.77 -35.86 6.96
N LEU A 84 1.74 -35.01 6.58
CA LEU A 84 3.15 -35.38 6.47
C LEU A 84 3.78 -35.72 7.81
N GLU A 85 3.34 -35.11 8.90
CA GLU A 85 3.80 -35.41 10.27
C GLU A 85 3.12 -36.66 10.86
N GLY A 86 2.31 -37.36 10.11
CA GLY A 86 1.64 -38.59 10.53
C GLY A 86 0.39 -38.34 11.35
N ARG A 87 -0.27 -37.22 11.15
CA ARG A 87 -1.51 -36.80 11.84
C ARG A 87 -1.37 -36.77 13.35
N PRO A 88 -0.45 -35.96 13.89
CA PRO A 88 -0.27 -35.86 15.31
C PRO A 88 -1.57 -35.49 16.04
N LYS A 89 -1.74 -35.97 17.24
CA LYS A 89 -2.86 -35.66 18.16
C LYS A 89 -2.30 -35.31 19.52
N ALA A 90 -2.84 -34.26 20.14
CA ALA A 90 -2.49 -33.87 21.51
C ALA A 90 -0.98 -33.77 21.71
N ASN A 91 -0.26 -33.16 20.79
CA ASN A 91 1.21 -33.07 20.81
C ASN A 91 1.74 -31.93 21.68
N LYS A 92 0.87 -31.15 22.33
CA LYS A 92 1.20 -30.14 23.34
C LYS A 92 0.39 -30.29 24.65
N ALA A 93 0.78 -29.50 25.63
CA ALA A 93 0.08 -29.41 26.91
C ALA A 93 -1.41 -29.07 26.68
N SER A 94 -2.27 -29.56 27.57
CA SER A 94 -3.73 -29.39 27.49
C SER A 94 -4.40 -30.09 26.31
N SER A 95 -3.81 -31.16 25.79
CA SER A 95 -4.36 -31.96 24.67
C SER A 95 -4.51 -31.19 23.36
N LYS A 96 -3.85 -30.06 23.23
CA LYS A 96 -3.86 -29.24 21.99
C LYS A 96 -2.97 -29.87 20.91
N THR A 97 -3.36 -29.67 19.67
CA THR A 97 -2.63 -30.15 18.51
C THR A 97 -2.18 -28.98 17.66
N PHE A 98 -0.94 -29.01 17.20
CA PHE A 98 -0.42 -27.98 16.32
C PHE A 98 0.58 -28.57 15.32
N VAL A 99 0.83 -27.81 14.27
CA VAL A 99 1.90 -28.02 13.31
C VAL A 99 2.78 -26.79 13.24
N THR A 100 4.04 -26.97 12.87
CA THR A 100 4.96 -25.86 12.69
C THR A 100 5.26 -25.66 11.21
N ILE A 101 4.98 -24.46 10.69
CA ILE A 101 5.25 -24.07 9.31
C ILE A 101 6.18 -22.86 9.39
N GLU A 102 7.38 -22.97 8.79
CA GLU A 102 8.39 -21.90 8.78
C GLU A 102 8.72 -21.31 10.17
N GLY A 103 8.62 -22.15 11.22
CA GLY A 103 8.87 -21.74 12.59
C GLY A 103 7.66 -21.13 13.31
N ILE A 104 6.52 -21.00 12.65
CA ILE A 104 5.26 -20.53 13.23
C ILE A 104 4.42 -21.74 13.64
N GLU A 105 3.96 -21.77 14.89
CA GLU A 105 3.05 -22.77 15.40
C GLU A 105 1.60 -22.42 15.04
N VAL A 106 0.93 -23.32 14.36
CA VAL A 106 -0.47 -23.18 13.94
C VAL A 106 -1.27 -24.24 14.65
N GLY A 107 -2.25 -23.84 15.47
CA GLY A 107 -3.20 -24.74 16.09
C GLY A 107 -4.10 -25.38 15.04
N ILE A 108 -4.39 -26.64 15.20
CA ILE A 108 -5.21 -27.42 14.27
C ILE A 108 -6.22 -28.29 15.03
N ASP A 109 -7.34 -28.56 14.40
CA ASP A 109 -8.24 -29.62 14.81
C ASP A 109 -7.59 -30.98 14.59
N GLN A 110 -7.50 -31.78 15.66
CA GLN A 110 -6.82 -33.08 15.64
C GLN A 110 -7.51 -34.15 14.79
N ASN A 111 -8.77 -33.96 14.42
CA ASN A 111 -9.58 -34.92 13.67
C ASN A 111 -9.56 -34.62 12.19
N THR A 112 -9.57 -33.34 11.83
CA THR A 112 -9.70 -32.86 10.48
C THR A 112 -8.41 -32.32 9.89
N GLY A 113 -7.48 -31.83 10.74
CA GLY A 113 -6.20 -31.21 10.34
C GLY A 113 -6.36 -29.80 9.79
N TYR A 114 -7.51 -29.18 9.96
CA TYR A 114 -7.72 -27.78 9.59
C TYR A 114 -7.22 -26.84 10.68
N PRO A 115 -6.74 -25.62 10.32
CA PRO A 115 -6.28 -24.65 11.30
C PRO A 115 -7.44 -24.15 12.16
N THR A 116 -7.18 -24.01 13.46
CA THR A 116 -8.16 -23.55 14.47
C THR A 116 -7.68 -22.32 15.24
N GLY A 117 -6.56 -21.74 14.90
CA GLY A 117 -6.06 -20.52 15.50
C GLY A 117 -4.72 -20.66 16.19
N GLN A 118 -4.38 -19.67 17.00
CA GLN A 118 -3.16 -19.66 17.79
C GLN A 118 -3.41 -20.31 19.15
N LEU A 119 -2.44 -21.06 19.63
CA LEU A 119 -2.54 -21.85 20.87
C LEU A 119 -2.91 -21.09 22.15
N ASP A 120 -2.79 -19.76 22.15
CA ASP A 120 -2.90 -18.94 23.36
C ASP A 120 -4.17 -18.09 23.45
N THR A 121 -5.01 -18.05 22.43
CA THR A 121 -6.14 -17.10 22.40
C THR A 121 -7.38 -17.60 23.11
N ASP A 122 -7.68 -18.88 23.02
CA ASP A 122 -8.62 -19.57 23.89
C ASP A 122 -8.40 -21.09 23.83
N ASN A 123 -9.23 -21.86 24.51
CA ASN A 123 -9.03 -23.30 24.62
C ASN A 123 -9.51 -24.12 23.40
N SER A 124 -9.86 -23.48 22.30
CA SER A 124 -10.43 -24.14 21.16
C SER A 124 -9.36 -24.82 20.30
N SER A 125 -9.21 -26.11 20.48
CA SER A 125 -8.51 -26.98 19.53
C SER A 125 -9.49 -27.81 18.68
N GLU A 126 -10.77 -27.50 18.76
CA GLU A 126 -11.86 -28.19 18.05
C GLU A 126 -12.58 -27.19 17.17
N ASP A 127 -13.01 -27.64 15.99
CA ASP A 127 -13.61 -26.81 14.97
C ASP A 127 -14.99 -26.23 15.35
N ASP A 128 -15.66 -26.83 16.34
CA ASP A 128 -16.96 -26.39 16.85
C ASP A 128 -16.90 -25.27 17.91
N GLN A 129 -15.68 -24.87 18.31
CA GLN A 129 -15.45 -23.85 19.34
C GLN A 129 -14.69 -22.60 18.84
N MET A 130 -14.56 -22.45 17.53
CA MET A 130 -13.85 -21.33 16.95
C MET A 130 -14.55 -20.00 17.20
N SER A 131 -13.79 -19.05 17.74
CA SER A 131 -14.22 -17.66 17.94
C SER A 131 -13.87 -16.78 16.72
N THR A 132 -14.38 -15.55 16.71
CA THR A 132 -13.98 -14.55 15.72
C THR A 132 -12.48 -14.21 15.80
N LEU A 133 -11.91 -14.26 17.00
CA LEU A 133 -10.49 -14.03 17.23
C LEU A 133 -9.61 -15.15 16.65
N ASP A 134 -10.10 -16.39 16.71
CA ASP A 134 -9.42 -17.52 16.08
C ASP A 134 -9.41 -17.40 14.57
N CYS A 135 -10.53 -17.02 13.97
CA CYS A 135 -10.60 -16.76 12.54
C CYS A 135 -9.63 -15.66 12.10
N GLU A 136 -9.54 -14.56 12.85
CA GLU A 136 -8.60 -13.49 12.59
C GLU A 136 -7.15 -13.96 12.73
N SER A 137 -6.87 -14.73 13.79
CA SER A 137 -5.53 -15.27 14.03
C SER A 137 -5.07 -16.21 12.93
N ILE A 138 -5.95 -17.13 12.47
CA ILE A 138 -5.65 -18.04 11.36
C ILE A 138 -5.31 -17.24 10.11
N PHE A 139 -6.14 -16.26 9.76
CA PHE A 139 -5.95 -15.45 8.57
C PHE A 139 -4.59 -14.76 8.57
N ASN A 140 -4.20 -14.16 9.71
CA ASN A 140 -2.91 -13.49 9.86
C ASN A 140 -1.71 -14.46 9.91
N LEU A 141 -1.91 -15.69 10.43
CA LEU A 141 -0.83 -16.69 10.56
C LEU A 141 -0.48 -17.35 9.23
N ILE A 142 -1.48 -17.65 8.40
CA ILE A 142 -1.27 -18.46 7.21
C ILE A 142 -1.08 -17.65 5.93
N MET A 143 -1.39 -16.34 5.97
CA MET A 143 -1.16 -15.44 4.84
C MET A 143 0.11 -14.62 5.04
N GLN A 144 0.99 -14.64 4.04
CA GLN A 144 2.25 -13.89 4.07
C GLN A 144 2.05 -12.37 4.05
N SER A 145 0.97 -11.92 3.45
CA SER A 145 0.56 -10.51 3.37
C SER A 145 -0.96 -10.43 3.54
N ALA A 146 -1.40 -10.66 4.78
CA ALA A 146 -2.81 -10.58 5.10
C ALA A 146 -3.28 -9.12 4.97
N PRO A 147 -4.38 -8.85 4.24
CA PRO A 147 -5.04 -7.57 4.33
C PRO A 147 -5.61 -7.37 5.73
N THR A 148 -5.81 -6.12 6.12
CA THR A 148 -6.48 -5.81 7.39
C THR A 148 -7.89 -6.38 7.36
N ILE A 149 -8.21 -7.19 8.36
CA ILE A 149 -9.55 -7.73 8.58
C ILE A 149 -10.09 -7.20 9.89
N SER A 150 -11.40 -7.05 9.99
CA SER A 150 -12.11 -6.71 11.22
C SER A 150 -13.27 -7.66 11.42
N SER A 151 -13.46 -8.10 12.65
CA SER A 151 -14.64 -8.84 13.06
C SER A 151 -15.85 -7.94 13.31
N ASP A 152 -15.63 -6.63 13.41
CA ASP A 152 -16.68 -5.65 13.57
C ASP A 152 -17.12 -5.13 12.19
N TRP A 153 -18.41 -5.31 11.91
CA TRP A 153 -19.00 -4.89 10.63
C TRP A 153 -19.06 -3.37 10.47
N ASP A 154 -18.97 -2.62 11.59
CA ASP A 154 -19.00 -1.16 11.62
C ASP A 154 -17.61 -0.53 11.40
N ASP A 155 -16.51 -1.28 11.61
CA ASP A 155 -15.13 -0.81 11.46
C ASP A 155 -14.62 -0.85 10.00
N ARG A 156 -15.50 -0.75 9.02
CA ARG A 156 -15.09 -0.75 7.61
C ARG A 156 -14.31 0.52 7.29
N PRO A 157 -13.04 0.43 6.86
CA PRO A 157 -12.29 1.56 6.35
C PRO A 157 -12.78 1.88 4.93
N PHE A 158 -13.59 2.91 4.77
CA PHE A 158 -13.93 3.50 3.48
C PHE A 158 -13.44 4.93 3.42
#